data_6915fd2f795d70652782594a5cc2fcaf
#
_entry.id   6915fd2f795d70652782594a5cc2fcaf
#
_cell.length_a   1.000
_cell.length_b   1.000
_cell.length_c   1.000
_cell.angle_alpha   90.00
_cell.angle_beta   90.00
_cell.angle_gamma   90.00
#
_symmetry.space_group_name_H-M   'P 1'
#
loop_
_entity.id
_entity.type
_entity.pdbx_description
1 polymer ?
#
loop_
_entity_poly.entity_id
_entity_poly.type
_entity_poly.pdbx_seq_one_letter_code
_entity_poly.pdbx_strand_id
1 'polypeptide(L)'
;MDLAQIAFFVFAAAATLSAVAVISVKNPVHAALSLVLTFFSVACTWIIAGAEFLGVALILVYVGAVMVLFLFVVMMLDIDVAPLREGYVRYLPIGLLVAVVMLAEMLTLIGVKASLAAPLTADAAGESNTKWLAHALFTDFLLPFEVAAVILTVAVIAAVMLTLRRRAGAKHQNPSEQARVRAGDRIRMIKMEAVKPVVPAPAEPAAQEAKP
;
A
#
# COMPACT_ATOMS: atom_id res chain seq x y z
N MET A 1 38.95 10.19 -8.22
CA MET A 1 37.58 9.80 -7.83
C MET A 1 37.35 8.40 -8.37
N ASP A 2 37.09 7.47 -7.49
CA ASP A 2 36.77 6.11 -7.90
C ASP A 2 35.38 6.06 -8.55
N LEU A 3 35.18 5.10 -9.45
CA LEU A 3 33.90 4.94 -10.15
C LEU A 3 32.72 4.83 -9.17
N ALA A 4 32.91 4.16 -8.02
CA ALA A 4 31.91 4.05 -6.96
C ALA A 4 31.55 5.39 -6.33
N GLN A 5 32.52 6.28 -6.13
CA GLN A 5 32.27 7.64 -5.60
C GLN A 5 31.46 8.48 -6.61
N ILE A 6 31.80 8.38 -7.90
CA ILE A 6 31.03 9.08 -8.94
C ILE A 6 29.58 8.58 -8.95
N ALA A 7 29.37 7.26 -8.95
CA ALA A 7 28.07 6.66 -8.92
C ALA A 7 27.27 7.09 -7.66
N PHE A 8 27.91 7.10 -6.51
CA PHE A 8 27.31 7.57 -5.25
C PHE A 8 26.78 9.01 -5.38
N PHE A 9 27.61 9.94 -5.86
CA PHE A 9 27.17 11.34 -6.02
C PHE A 9 26.08 11.52 -7.07
N VAL A 10 26.10 10.73 -8.15
CA VAL A 10 25.04 10.76 -9.16
C VAL A 10 23.70 10.32 -8.56
N PHE A 11 23.67 9.19 -7.84
CA PHE A 11 22.44 8.73 -7.20
C PHE A 11 22.01 9.64 -6.05
N ALA A 12 22.92 10.20 -5.27
CA ALA A 12 22.61 11.16 -4.22
C ALA A 12 21.99 12.45 -4.79
N ALA A 13 22.53 12.96 -5.90
CA ALA A 13 21.98 14.10 -6.60
C ALA A 13 20.58 13.78 -7.18
N ALA A 14 20.41 12.61 -7.81
CA ALA A 14 19.13 12.16 -8.32
C ALA A 14 18.09 12.03 -7.20
N ALA A 15 18.46 11.46 -6.05
CA ALA A 15 17.59 11.36 -4.86
C ALA A 15 17.16 12.74 -4.36
N THR A 16 18.09 13.69 -4.27
CA THR A 16 17.79 15.05 -3.79
C THR A 16 16.87 15.79 -4.75
N LEU A 17 17.18 15.75 -6.06
CA LEU A 17 16.36 16.42 -7.08
C LEU A 17 14.95 15.83 -7.17
N SER A 18 14.83 14.50 -7.12
CA SER A 18 13.53 13.84 -7.12
C SER A 18 12.75 14.11 -5.84
N ALA A 19 13.40 14.19 -4.66
CA ALA A 19 12.74 14.58 -3.41
C ALA A 19 12.19 16.02 -3.47
N VAL A 20 12.93 16.96 -4.06
CA VAL A 20 12.42 18.31 -4.30
C VAL A 20 11.23 18.29 -5.28
N ALA A 21 11.28 17.45 -6.30
CA ALA A 21 10.17 17.28 -7.23
C ALA A 21 8.89 16.76 -6.54
N VAL A 22 9.01 15.82 -5.58
CA VAL A 22 7.87 15.31 -4.80
C VAL A 22 7.04 16.44 -4.18
N ILE A 23 7.70 17.42 -3.56
CA ILE A 23 7.03 18.52 -2.88
C ILE A 23 6.60 19.67 -3.80
N SER A 24 7.24 19.79 -4.98
CA SER A 24 7.04 20.90 -5.90
C SER A 24 5.97 20.64 -6.96
N VAL A 25 5.83 19.37 -7.40
CA VAL A 25 4.94 19.00 -8.50
C VAL A 25 3.47 19.08 -8.06
N LYS A 26 2.62 19.61 -8.95
CA LYS A 26 1.19 19.82 -8.68
C LYS A 26 0.37 18.56 -8.81
N ASN A 27 0.75 17.68 -9.73
CA ASN A 27 0.02 16.45 -9.99
C ASN A 27 0.44 15.36 -8.99
N PRO A 28 -0.49 14.80 -8.21
CA PRO A 28 -0.18 13.79 -7.20
C PRO A 28 0.43 12.50 -7.78
N VAL A 29 0.07 12.14 -9.01
CA VAL A 29 0.67 10.97 -9.68
C VAL A 29 2.15 11.21 -10.01
N HIS A 30 2.48 12.40 -10.53
CA HIS A 30 3.87 12.76 -10.80
C HIS A 30 4.68 12.91 -9.50
N ALA A 31 4.09 13.41 -8.43
CA ALA A 31 4.72 13.44 -7.11
C ALA A 31 5.03 12.03 -6.61
N ALA A 32 4.09 11.09 -6.74
CA ALA A 32 4.28 9.70 -6.37
C ALA A 32 5.37 9.00 -7.22
N LEU A 33 5.40 9.25 -8.53
CA LEU A 33 6.49 8.76 -9.41
C LEU A 33 7.86 9.32 -9.02
N SER A 34 7.92 10.62 -8.66
CA SER A 34 9.16 11.24 -8.16
C SER A 34 9.60 10.62 -6.83
N LEU A 35 8.65 10.23 -5.97
CA LEU A 35 8.94 9.54 -4.71
C LEU A 35 9.50 8.13 -4.94
N VAL A 36 8.98 7.40 -5.94
CA VAL A 36 9.54 6.10 -6.38
C VAL A 36 11.00 6.28 -6.80
N LEU A 37 11.28 7.29 -7.63
CA LEU A 37 12.65 7.58 -8.07
C LEU A 37 13.56 7.96 -6.90
N THR A 38 13.05 8.70 -5.92
CA THR A 38 13.78 9.06 -4.70
C THR A 38 14.20 7.80 -3.93
N PHE A 39 13.25 6.91 -3.62
CA PHE A 39 13.54 5.67 -2.89
C PHE A 39 14.50 4.75 -3.65
N PHE A 40 14.32 4.62 -4.97
CA PHE A 40 15.22 3.84 -5.80
C PHE A 40 16.65 4.39 -5.75
N SER A 41 16.80 5.70 -5.91
CA SER A 41 18.13 6.36 -5.87
C SER A 41 18.78 6.24 -4.48
N VAL A 42 18.01 6.38 -3.39
CA VAL A 42 18.51 6.16 -2.03
C VAL A 42 18.93 4.70 -1.81
N ALA A 43 18.16 3.74 -2.32
CA ALA A 43 18.54 2.33 -2.25
C ALA A 43 19.89 2.07 -2.94
N CYS A 44 20.09 2.66 -4.11
CA CYS A 44 21.37 2.56 -4.82
C CYS A 44 22.55 3.17 -4.01
N THR A 45 22.33 4.32 -3.35
CA THR A 45 23.35 4.91 -2.47
C THR A 45 23.69 4.00 -1.29
N TRP A 46 22.70 3.33 -0.70
CA TRP A 46 22.92 2.37 0.40
C TRP A 46 23.69 1.13 -0.06
N ILE A 47 23.36 0.59 -1.23
CA ILE A 47 24.09 -0.55 -1.82
C ILE A 47 25.56 -0.18 -2.03
N ILE A 48 25.84 1.00 -2.61
CA ILE A 48 27.21 1.49 -2.80
C ILE A 48 27.94 1.72 -1.47
N ALA A 49 27.23 2.13 -0.43
CA ALA A 49 27.76 2.32 0.92
C ALA A 49 27.96 1.01 1.71
N GLY A 50 27.70 -0.17 1.11
CA GLY A 50 27.88 -1.47 1.75
C GLY A 50 26.66 -1.98 2.54
N ALA A 51 25.56 -1.23 2.61
CA ALA A 51 24.32 -1.65 3.24
C ALA A 51 23.41 -2.39 2.22
N GLU A 52 23.92 -3.48 1.66
CA GLU A 52 23.27 -4.21 0.55
C GLU A 52 21.88 -4.71 0.90
N PHE A 53 21.73 -5.36 2.05
CA PHE A 53 20.43 -5.90 2.50
C PHE A 53 19.40 -4.78 2.64
N LEU A 54 19.80 -3.66 3.21
CA LEU A 54 18.89 -2.54 3.45
C LEU A 54 18.44 -1.89 2.13
N GLY A 55 19.38 -1.72 1.19
CA GLY A 55 19.06 -1.19 -0.14
C GLY A 55 18.13 -2.11 -0.93
N VAL A 56 18.38 -3.41 -0.95
CA VAL A 56 17.50 -4.39 -1.61
C VAL A 56 16.12 -4.44 -0.94
N ALA A 57 16.06 -4.44 0.40
CA ALA A 57 14.80 -4.42 1.13
C ALA A 57 13.98 -3.14 0.83
N LEU A 58 14.63 -1.99 0.70
CA LEU A 58 13.98 -0.73 0.31
C LEU A 58 13.35 -0.85 -1.08
N ILE A 59 14.04 -1.43 -2.05
CA ILE A 59 13.50 -1.63 -3.39
C ILE A 59 12.32 -2.60 -3.38
N LEU A 60 12.45 -3.75 -2.73
CA LEU A 60 11.42 -4.78 -2.75
C LEU A 60 10.15 -4.35 -2.00
N VAL A 61 10.30 -3.77 -0.81
CA VAL A 61 9.16 -3.45 0.04
C VAL A 61 8.61 -2.06 -0.28
N TYR A 62 9.44 -1.02 -0.25
CA TYR A 62 8.94 0.34 -0.44
C TYR A 62 8.62 0.62 -1.90
N VAL A 63 9.54 0.36 -2.81
CA VAL A 63 9.31 0.62 -4.25
C VAL A 63 8.36 -0.42 -4.83
N GLY A 64 8.61 -1.71 -4.61
CA GLY A 64 7.86 -2.79 -5.24
C GLY A 64 6.46 -3.01 -4.68
N ALA A 65 6.27 -2.98 -3.38
CA ALA A 65 4.96 -3.25 -2.78
C ALA A 65 4.20 -1.97 -2.40
N VAL A 66 4.79 -1.11 -1.56
CA VAL A 66 4.08 0.04 -0.99
C VAL A 66 3.80 1.11 -2.01
N MET A 67 4.80 1.51 -2.81
CA MET A 67 4.65 2.62 -3.75
C MET A 67 3.82 2.25 -4.97
N VAL A 68 3.88 1.01 -5.43
CA VAL A 68 3.02 0.53 -6.52
C VAL A 68 1.56 0.56 -6.07
N LEU A 69 1.26 0.05 -4.87
CA LEU A 69 -0.09 0.13 -4.31
C LEU A 69 -0.54 1.58 -4.13
N PHE A 70 0.33 2.44 -3.61
CA PHE A 70 0.05 3.87 -3.43
C PHE A 70 -0.24 4.57 -4.76
N LEU A 71 0.53 4.26 -5.81
CA LEU A 71 0.27 4.77 -7.16
C LEU A 71 -1.12 4.39 -7.67
N PHE A 72 -1.53 3.13 -7.49
CA PHE A 72 -2.89 2.71 -7.86
C PHE A 72 -3.95 3.49 -7.10
N VAL A 73 -3.77 3.67 -5.79
CA VAL A 73 -4.72 4.43 -4.96
C VAL A 73 -4.81 5.87 -5.42
N VAL A 74 -3.68 6.55 -5.63
CA VAL A 74 -3.63 7.96 -6.07
C VAL A 74 -4.23 8.15 -7.47
N MET A 75 -4.03 7.17 -8.36
CA MET A 75 -4.60 7.20 -9.71
C MET A 75 -6.11 6.97 -9.70
N MET A 76 -6.62 6.14 -8.75
CA MET A 76 -8.06 5.87 -8.65
C MET A 76 -8.83 6.92 -7.85
N LEU A 77 -8.15 7.68 -6.98
CA LEU A 77 -8.75 8.78 -6.26
C LEU A 77 -8.62 10.07 -7.08
N ASP A 78 -9.76 10.64 -7.45
CA ASP A 78 -9.81 11.99 -8.00
C ASP A 78 -9.69 13.01 -6.86
N ILE A 79 -8.44 13.36 -6.53
CA ILE A 79 -8.13 14.28 -5.45
C ILE A 79 -8.14 15.70 -6.00
N ASP A 80 -9.09 16.51 -5.56
CA ASP A 80 -9.07 17.95 -5.82
C ASP A 80 -7.92 18.60 -5.05
N VAL A 81 -6.87 19.00 -5.77
CA VAL A 81 -5.64 19.56 -5.20
C VAL A 81 -5.77 21.07 -4.94
N ALA A 82 -6.79 21.72 -5.51
CA ALA A 82 -6.97 23.17 -5.41
C ALA A 82 -7.12 23.66 -3.96
N PRO A 83 -7.99 23.08 -3.12
CA PRO A 83 -8.15 23.52 -1.73
C PRO A 83 -6.94 23.20 -0.84
N LEU A 84 -6.13 22.21 -1.17
CA LEU A 84 -4.94 21.86 -0.37
C LEU A 84 -3.82 22.89 -0.48
N ARG A 85 -3.85 23.76 -1.48
CA ARG A 85 -2.84 24.80 -1.71
C ARG A 85 -3.24 26.17 -1.19
N GLU A 86 -4.46 26.33 -0.71
CA GLU A 86 -4.89 27.58 -0.11
C GLU A 86 -4.17 27.82 1.23
N GLY A 87 -3.48 28.95 1.33
CA GLY A 87 -2.75 29.31 2.54
C GLY A 87 -1.30 28.82 2.63
N TYR A 88 -0.78 28.08 1.63
CA TYR A 88 0.62 27.59 1.62
C TYR A 88 1.64 28.70 1.85
N VAL A 89 1.47 29.85 1.17
CA VAL A 89 2.38 31.00 1.27
C VAL A 89 2.42 31.59 2.70
N ARG A 90 1.33 31.50 3.45
CA ARG A 90 1.24 32.04 4.82
C ARG A 90 2.15 31.29 5.79
N TYR A 91 2.31 29.99 5.62
CA TYR A 91 3.11 29.13 6.51
C TYR A 91 4.53 28.86 5.99
N LEU A 92 4.82 29.27 4.77
CA LEU A 92 6.13 29.07 4.15
C LEU A 92 7.30 29.63 4.98
N PRO A 93 7.24 30.86 5.57
CA PRO A 93 8.37 31.37 6.34
C PRO A 93 8.63 30.56 7.61
N ILE A 94 7.58 30.06 8.28
CA ILE A 94 7.73 29.21 9.46
C ILE A 94 8.28 27.85 9.05
N GLY A 95 7.78 27.25 7.97
CA GLY A 95 8.28 25.99 7.44
C GLY A 95 9.74 26.07 7.02
N LEU A 96 10.14 27.18 6.36
CA LEU A 96 11.53 27.40 5.97
C LEU A 96 12.44 27.54 7.19
N LEU A 97 12.01 28.28 8.21
CA LEU A 97 12.78 28.43 9.46
C LEU A 97 13.03 27.07 10.12
N VAL A 98 11.97 26.26 10.26
CA VAL A 98 12.09 24.90 10.82
C VAL A 98 13.02 24.04 9.97
N ALA A 99 12.91 24.08 8.65
CA ALA A 99 13.78 23.31 7.75
C ALA A 99 15.26 23.71 7.90
N VAL A 100 15.55 25.01 8.01
CA VAL A 100 16.93 25.52 8.21
C VAL A 100 17.47 25.06 9.57
N VAL A 101 16.67 25.14 10.64
CA VAL A 101 17.08 24.68 11.97
C VAL A 101 17.37 23.18 11.95
N MET A 102 16.48 22.36 11.39
CA MET A 102 16.70 20.92 11.28
C MET A 102 17.95 20.59 10.43
N LEU A 103 18.16 21.32 9.33
CA LEU A 103 19.36 21.14 8.52
C LEU A 103 20.63 21.48 9.31
N ALA A 104 20.64 22.58 10.07
CA ALA A 104 21.77 22.97 10.92
C ALA A 104 22.04 21.92 12.01
N GLU A 105 21.02 21.42 12.67
CA GLU A 105 21.15 20.32 13.66
C GLU A 105 21.72 19.04 13.03
N MET A 106 21.25 18.65 11.87
CA MET A 106 21.77 17.49 11.15
C MET A 106 23.25 17.67 10.76
N LEU A 107 23.61 18.83 10.23
CA LEU A 107 25.01 19.11 9.86
C LEU A 107 25.94 19.15 11.08
N THR A 108 25.51 19.72 12.20
CA THR A 108 26.29 19.73 13.44
C THR A 108 26.45 18.30 13.99
N LEU A 109 25.39 17.50 13.96
CA LEU A 109 25.45 16.10 14.40
C LEU A 109 26.41 15.26 13.54
N ILE A 110 26.38 15.43 12.23
CA ILE A 110 27.30 14.75 11.30
C ILE A 110 28.73 15.22 11.56
N GLY A 111 28.95 16.52 11.70
CA GLY A 111 30.29 17.08 12.01
C GLY A 111 30.87 16.57 13.32
N VAL A 112 30.07 16.52 14.39
CA VAL A 112 30.48 15.97 15.70
C VAL A 112 30.76 14.47 15.59
N LYS A 113 29.89 13.69 14.93
CA LYS A 113 30.15 12.25 14.74
C LYS A 113 31.37 12.00 13.86
N ALA A 114 31.59 12.78 12.82
CA ALA A 114 32.79 12.65 11.98
C ALA A 114 34.10 12.92 12.76
N SER A 115 34.05 13.84 13.72
CA SER A 115 35.23 14.15 14.59
C SER A 115 35.45 13.11 15.69
N LEU A 116 34.41 12.40 16.12
CA LEU A 116 34.45 11.37 17.16
C LEU A 116 34.51 9.94 16.60
N ALA A 117 34.30 9.79 15.28
CA ALA A 117 34.34 8.47 14.66
C ALA A 117 35.72 7.86 14.79
N ALA A 118 35.86 6.84 15.64
CA ALA A 118 36.90 5.86 15.49
C ALA A 118 36.86 5.34 14.03
N PRO A 119 38.03 5.05 13.42
CA PRO A 119 38.04 4.47 12.08
C PRO A 119 37.09 3.27 12.11
N LEU A 120 36.11 3.27 11.18
CA LEU A 120 35.22 2.14 10.99
C LEU A 120 36.11 0.91 10.91
N THR A 121 36.00 0.05 11.91
CA THR A 121 36.70 -1.25 11.88
C THR A 121 36.27 -1.87 10.56
N ALA A 122 37.25 -2.12 9.69
CA ALA A 122 37.03 -2.76 8.43
C ALA A 122 36.08 -3.94 8.68
N ASP A 123 35.03 -4.05 7.89
CA ASP A 123 34.10 -5.17 7.90
C ASP A 123 34.89 -6.45 8.17
N ALA A 124 34.37 -7.28 9.07
CA ALA A 124 35.01 -8.56 9.38
C ALA A 124 35.24 -9.27 8.05
N ALA A 125 36.48 -9.23 7.60
CA ALA A 125 36.89 -9.47 6.24
C ALA A 125 36.37 -10.85 5.79
N GLY A 126 35.42 -10.89 4.91
CA GLY A 126 35.00 -12.08 4.18
C GLY A 126 33.55 -12.55 4.35
N GLU A 127 32.72 -11.97 5.21
CA GLU A 127 31.31 -12.33 5.29
C GLU A 127 30.41 -11.32 4.53
N SER A 128 29.39 -11.84 3.82
CA SER A 128 28.42 -10.95 3.17
C SER A 128 27.64 -10.14 4.22
N ASN A 129 27.32 -8.87 3.92
CA ASN A 129 26.53 -7.99 4.78
C ASN A 129 25.25 -8.67 5.29
N THR A 130 24.58 -9.43 4.44
CA THR A 130 23.35 -10.18 4.79
C THR A 130 23.60 -11.25 5.85
N LYS A 131 24.72 -11.99 5.75
CA LYS A 131 25.04 -13.06 6.70
C LYS A 131 25.41 -12.49 8.08
N TRP A 132 26.22 -11.45 8.11
CA TRP A 132 26.57 -10.76 9.33
C TRP A 132 25.35 -10.16 10.03
N LEU A 133 24.49 -9.48 9.27
CA LEU A 133 23.24 -8.90 9.79
C LEU A 133 22.29 -9.99 10.32
N ALA A 134 22.14 -11.11 9.60
CA ALA A 134 21.32 -12.22 10.05
C ALA A 134 21.86 -12.80 11.37
N HIS A 135 23.18 -12.99 11.49
CA HIS A 135 23.76 -13.49 12.73
C HIS A 135 23.47 -12.56 13.90
N ALA A 136 23.74 -11.26 13.76
CA ALA A 136 23.46 -10.27 14.80
C ALA A 136 21.97 -10.23 15.18
N LEU A 137 21.07 -10.30 14.18
CA LEU A 137 19.63 -10.24 14.39
C LEU A 137 19.09 -11.43 15.19
N PHE A 138 19.59 -12.64 14.90
CA PHE A 138 19.11 -13.88 15.54
C PHE A 138 19.90 -14.27 16.80
N THR A 139 20.92 -13.51 17.19
CA THR A 139 21.67 -13.71 18.45
C THR A 139 21.48 -12.53 19.41
N ASP A 140 22.09 -11.39 19.09
CA ASP A 140 22.14 -10.24 19.98
C ASP A 140 20.83 -9.44 20.02
N PHE A 141 20.11 -9.40 18.90
CA PHE A 141 18.89 -8.62 18.72
C PHE A 141 17.62 -9.47 18.56
N LEU A 142 17.60 -10.69 19.10
CA LEU A 142 16.47 -11.60 18.98
C LEU A 142 15.18 -11.01 19.55
N LEU A 143 15.23 -10.39 20.72
CA LEU A 143 14.06 -9.81 21.38
C LEU A 143 13.44 -8.64 20.57
N PRO A 144 14.20 -7.64 20.11
CA PRO A 144 13.68 -6.63 19.19
C PRO A 144 13.09 -7.21 17.90
N PHE A 145 13.67 -8.28 17.37
CA PHE A 145 13.17 -8.98 16.20
C PHE A 145 11.79 -9.61 16.44
N GLU A 146 11.61 -10.30 17.57
CA GLU A 146 10.31 -10.89 17.94
C GLU A 146 9.23 -9.82 18.17
N VAL A 147 9.59 -8.72 18.83
CA VAL A 147 8.67 -7.58 19.02
C VAL A 147 8.23 -7.00 17.68
N ALA A 148 9.18 -6.83 16.75
CA ALA A 148 8.86 -6.36 15.39
C ALA A 148 7.92 -7.33 14.66
N ALA A 149 8.11 -8.65 14.81
CA ALA A 149 7.22 -9.65 14.23
C ALA A 149 5.80 -9.57 14.77
N VAL A 150 5.64 -9.34 16.09
CA VAL A 150 4.31 -9.10 16.70
C VAL A 150 3.67 -7.84 16.15
N ILE A 151 4.41 -6.73 16.05
CA ILE A 151 3.91 -5.48 15.48
C ILE A 151 3.42 -5.69 14.04
N LEU A 152 4.20 -6.39 13.21
CA LEU A 152 3.82 -6.70 11.83
C LEU A 152 2.54 -7.55 11.77
N THR A 153 2.42 -8.55 12.65
CA THR A 153 1.21 -9.39 12.72
C THR A 153 -0.02 -8.56 13.08
N VAL A 154 0.09 -7.68 14.08
CA VAL A 154 -1.00 -6.77 14.45
C VAL A 154 -1.34 -5.82 13.30
N ALA A 155 -0.34 -5.30 12.59
CA ALA A 155 -0.56 -4.43 11.45
C ALA A 155 -1.33 -5.13 10.31
N VAL A 156 -1.00 -6.40 10.01
CA VAL A 156 -1.74 -7.20 9.00
C VAL A 156 -3.18 -7.43 9.43
N ILE A 157 -3.41 -7.80 10.71
CA ILE A 157 -4.76 -7.99 11.23
C ILE A 157 -5.55 -6.67 11.12
N ALA A 158 -4.97 -5.55 11.52
CA ALA A 158 -5.60 -4.24 11.43
C ALA A 158 -5.94 -3.86 9.98
N ALA A 159 -5.03 -4.08 9.03
CA ALA A 159 -5.26 -3.82 7.62
C ALA A 159 -6.42 -4.65 7.07
N VAL A 160 -6.48 -5.94 7.40
CA VAL A 160 -7.58 -6.83 6.99
C VAL A 160 -8.90 -6.37 7.62
N MET A 161 -8.91 -6.00 8.90
CA MET A 161 -10.12 -5.53 9.59
C MET A 161 -10.66 -4.22 8.98
N LEU A 162 -9.80 -3.29 8.60
CA LEU A 162 -10.19 -2.04 7.95
C LEU A 162 -10.74 -2.24 6.54
N THR A 163 -10.23 -3.21 5.80
CA THR A 163 -10.71 -3.52 4.45
C THR A 163 -11.95 -4.41 4.44
N LEU A 164 -12.25 -5.10 5.54
CA LEU A 164 -13.37 -6.02 5.66
C LEU A 164 -14.71 -5.25 5.76
N ARG A 165 -15.31 -4.96 4.62
CA ARG A 165 -16.63 -4.31 4.57
C ARG A 165 -17.75 -5.32 4.73
N ARG A 166 -18.39 -5.36 5.89
CA ARG A 166 -19.65 -6.08 6.11
C ARG A 166 -20.80 -5.18 5.68
N ARG A 167 -21.55 -5.59 4.65
CA ARG A 167 -22.77 -4.88 4.24
C ARG A 167 -23.92 -5.34 5.14
N ALA A 168 -24.54 -4.43 5.86
CA ALA A 168 -25.79 -4.71 6.58
C ALA A 168 -26.88 -5.07 5.56
N GLY A 169 -27.58 -6.20 5.77
CA GLY A 169 -28.63 -6.68 4.88
C GLY A 169 -28.19 -7.56 3.70
N ALA A 170 -26.90 -7.82 3.55
CA ALA A 170 -26.44 -8.83 2.58
C ALA A 170 -26.84 -10.24 3.08
N LYS A 171 -27.52 -11.00 2.23
CA LYS A 171 -27.84 -12.40 2.54
C LYS A 171 -26.55 -13.22 2.48
N HIS A 172 -25.98 -13.51 3.65
CA HIS A 172 -24.85 -14.41 3.75
C HIS A 172 -25.32 -15.86 3.62
N GLN A 173 -24.72 -16.58 2.69
CA GLN A 173 -24.93 -18.01 2.58
C GLN A 173 -23.97 -18.73 3.53
N ASN A 174 -24.54 -19.62 4.35
CA ASN A 174 -23.75 -20.48 5.22
C ASN A 174 -23.76 -21.90 4.65
N PRO A 175 -22.65 -22.39 4.07
CA PRO A 175 -22.57 -23.71 3.46
C PRO A 175 -22.91 -24.83 4.45
N SER A 176 -22.54 -24.67 5.71
CA SER A 176 -22.83 -25.68 6.75
C SER A 176 -24.32 -25.78 7.08
N GLU A 177 -25.04 -24.67 7.09
CA GLU A 177 -26.49 -24.68 7.29
C GLU A 177 -27.21 -25.23 6.06
N GLN A 178 -26.75 -24.86 4.85
CA GLN A 178 -27.33 -25.37 3.61
C GLN A 178 -27.19 -26.90 3.47
N ALA A 179 -26.06 -27.44 3.90
CA ALA A 179 -25.84 -28.90 3.89
C ALA A 179 -26.71 -29.66 4.90
N ARG A 180 -27.18 -29.00 5.96
CA ARG A 180 -28.03 -29.59 7.00
C ARG A 180 -29.52 -29.46 6.74
N VAL A 181 -29.94 -28.60 5.78
CA VAL A 181 -31.34 -28.36 5.48
C VAL A 181 -31.97 -29.61 4.86
N ARG A 182 -33.05 -30.08 5.49
CA ARG A 182 -33.85 -31.21 5.01
C ARG A 182 -35.06 -30.70 4.21
N ALA A 183 -35.63 -31.57 3.39
CA ALA A 183 -36.82 -31.26 2.59
C ALA A 183 -37.97 -30.70 3.45
N GLY A 184 -38.17 -31.25 4.69
CA GLY A 184 -39.19 -30.78 5.62
C GLY A 184 -39.04 -29.32 6.08
N ASP A 185 -37.79 -28.78 6.06
CA ASP A 185 -37.50 -27.40 6.48
C ASP A 185 -37.85 -26.38 5.38
N ARG A 186 -37.94 -26.84 4.13
CA ARG A 186 -38.15 -25.97 2.94
C ARG A 186 -39.49 -26.13 2.29
N ILE A 187 -40.19 -27.27 2.51
CA ILE A 187 -41.48 -27.58 1.87
C ILE A 187 -42.59 -27.39 2.90
N ARG A 188 -43.49 -26.46 2.64
CA ARG A 188 -44.76 -26.32 3.36
C ARG A 188 -45.88 -26.80 2.44
N MET A 189 -46.51 -27.92 2.80
CA MET A 189 -47.69 -28.39 2.13
C MET A 189 -48.88 -27.46 2.45
N ILE A 190 -49.40 -26.78 1.45
CA ILE A 190 -50.60 -25.93 1.53
C ILE A 190 -51.75 -26.71 0.90
N LYS A 191 -52.79 -27.03 1.68
CA LYS A 191 -54.05 -27.52 1.12
C LYS A 191 -54.77 -26.36 0.43
N MET A 192 -54.71 -26.36 -0.85
CA MET A 192 -55.52 -25.44 -1.71
C MET A 192 -56.64 -26.25 -2.34
N GLU A 193 -57.82 -25.64 -2.47
CA GLU A 193 -58.91 -26.24 -3.29
C GLU A 193 -58.44 -26.30 -4.77
N ALA A 194 -58.72 -27.43 -5.40
CA ALA A 194 -58.37 -27.60 -6.79
C ALA A 194 -59.13 -26.60 -7.64
N VAL A 195 -58.41 -25.72 -8.29
CA VAL A 195 -59.00 -24.81 -9.34
C VAL A 195 -59.45 -25.71 -10.46
N LYS A 196 -60.80 -25.84 -10.61
CA LYS A 196 -61.36 -26.54 -11.77
C LYS A 196 -60.95 -25.77 -13.03
N PRO A 197 -60.39 -26.44 -14.05
CA PRO A 197 -60.07 -25.76 -15.29
C PRO A 197 -61.38 -25.21 -15.89
N VAL A 198 -61.40 -23.91 -16.15
CA VAL A 198 -62.49 -23.29 -16.91
C VAL A 198 -62.38 -23.84 -18.32
N VAL A 199 -63.24 -24.79 -18.64
CA VAL A 199 -63.39 -25.26 -20.02
C VAL A 199 -64.03 -24.08 -20.80
N PRO A 200 -63.35 -23.54 -21.82
CA PRO A 200 -63.96 -22.49 -22.62
C PRO A 200 -65.24 -23.03 -23.26
N ALA A 201 -66.34 -22.29 -23.12
CA ALA A 201 -67.58 -22.66 -23.80
C ALA A 201 -67.34 -22.85 -25.30
N PRO A 202 -67.98 -23.86 -25.91
CA PRO A 202 -67.86 -24.06 -27.35
C PRO A 202 -68.30 -22.76 -28.10
N ALA A 203 -67.42 -22.31 -29.00
CA ALA A 203 -67.73 -21.13 -29.82
C ALA A 203 -69.04 -21.42 -30.61
N GLU A 204 -70.04 -20.57 -30.44
CA GLU A 204 -71.23 -20.58 -31.25
C GLU A 204 -70.82 -20.50 -32.74
N PRO A 205 -71.42 -21.35 -33.59
CA PRO A 205 -71.07 -21.31 -35.01
C PRO A 205 -71.54 -19.95 -35.59
N ALA A 206 -70.59 -19.22 -36.15
CA ALA A 206 -70.89 -17.96 -36.87
C ALA A 206 -71.99 -18.19 -37.93
N ALA A 207 -73.09 -17.47 -37.75
CA ALA A 207 -74.15 -17.42 -38.72
C ALA A 207 -73.58 -16.96 -40.07
N GLN A 208 -73.70 -17.82 -41.05
CA GLN A 208 -73.40 -17.49 -42.46
C GLN A 208 -74.32 -16.38 -42.88
N GLU A 209 -73.86 -15.16 -43.04
CA GLU A 209 -74.56 -14.14 -43.80
C GLU A 209 -74.65 -14.55 -45.28
N ALA A 210 -75.84 -14.87 -45.71
CA ALA A 210 -76.13 -15.06 -47.12
C ALA A 210 -76.12 -13.68 -47.82
N LYS A 211 -75.33 -13.60 -48.87
CA LYS A 211 -75.26 -12.47 -49.78
C LYS A 211 -76.33 -12.63 -50.88
N PRO A 212 -77.07 -11.58 -51.25
CA PRO A 212 -77.92 -11.60 -52.42
C PRO A 212 -77.11 -11.54 -53.69
#